data_1cbdd221464f519891c570329cf15f29
#
_entry.id   1cbdd221464f519891c570329cf15f29
#
_cell.length_a   1.000
_cell.length_b   1.000
_cell.length_c   1.000
_cell.angle_alpha   90.00
_cell.angle_beta   90.00
_cell.angle_gamma   90.00
#
_symmetry.space_group_name_H-M   'P 1'
#
loop_
_entity.id
_entity.type
_entity.pdbx_description
1 polymer ?
#
loop_
_entity_poly.entity_id
_entity_poly.type
_entity_poly.pdbx_seq_one_letter_code
_entity_poly.pdbx_strand_id
1 'polypeptide(L)' 'MARQKGLGKRLFESLLAAARETNSRSVFLEVRESNAAARTLYERVGFEPTGRRKSYYTDPLEDAVLYRRTVG' A
#
# COMPACT_ATOMS: atom_id res chain seq x y z
N MET A 1 -3.72 16.91 6.71
CA MET A 1 -3.97 16.90 8.16
C MET A 1 -3.00 15.99 8.86
N ALA A 2 -2.45 16.44 9.96
CA ALA A 2 -1.46 15.68 10.72
C ALA A 2 -1.97 14.33 11.22
N ARG A 3 -3.24 14.25 11.57
CA ARG A 3 -3.87 13.02 12.04
C ARG A 3 -3.86 11.92 11.00
N GLN A 4 -4.12 12.27 9.75
CA GLN A 4 -4.13 11.29 8.67
C GLN A 4 -2.73 10.72 8.44
N LYS A 5 -1.72 11.55 8.53
CA LYS A 5 -0.34 11.09 8.40
C LYS A 5 0.04 10.15 9.54
N GLY A 6 -0.39 10.45 10.76
CA GLY A 6 -0.15 9.59 11.91
C GLY A 6 -0.83 8.23 11.77
N LEU A 7 -2.09 8.21 11.30
CA LEU A 7 -2.81 6.98 11.08
C LEU A 7 -2.18 6.13 10.00
N GLY A 8 -1.77 6.74 8.90
CA GLY A 8 -1.10 6.04 7.81
C GLY A 8 0.20 5.39 8.25
N LYS A 9 0.98 6.11 9.05
CA LYS A 9 2.23 5.59 9.58
C LYS A 9 2.01 4.40 10.50
N ARG A 10 1.02 4.48 11.40
CA ARG A 10 0.69 3.38 12.31
C ARG A 10 0.23 2.14 11.55
N LEU A 11 -0.62 2.33 10.55
CA LEU A 11 -1.08 1.22 9.73
C LEU A 11 0.09 0.53 9.03
N PHE A 12 1.00 1.29 8.50
CA PHE A 12 2.18 0.77 7.84
C PHE A 12 3.06 -0.02 8.81
N GLU A 13 3.31 0.51 10.01
CA GLU A 13 4.10 -0.18 11.03
C GLU A 13 3.45 -1.49 11.46
N SER A 14 2.13 -1.50 11.63
CA SER A 14 1.38 -2.71 11.96
C SER A 14 1.49 -3.76 10.87
N LEU A 15 1.42 -3.33 9.63
CA LEU A 15 1.53 -4.21 8.47
C LEU A 15 2.92 -4.87 8.42
N LEU A 16 3.96 -4.10 8.65
CA LEU A 16 5.33 -4.61 8.68
C LEU A 16 5.55 -5.59 9.83
N ALA A 17 5.01 -5.27 11.00
CA ALA A 17 5.11 -6.15 12.16
C ALA A 17 4.43 -7.48 11.90
N ALA A 18 3.23 -7.47 11.33
CA ALA A 18 2.50 -8.69 10.98
C ALA A 18 3.27 -9.52 9.96
N ALA A 19 3.86 -8.88 8.96
CA ALA A 19 4.65 -9.57 7.95
C ALA A 19 5.87 -10.25 8.57
N ARG A 20 6.52 -9.61 9.52
CA ARG A 20 7.67 -10.20 10.23
C ARG A 20 7.27 -11.41 11.06
N GLU A 21 6.14 -11.30 11.77
CA GLU A 21 5.64 -12.39 12.58
C GLU A 21 5.32 -13.64 11.78
N THR A 22 4.86 -13.46 10.54
CA THR A 22 4.53 -14.55 9.65
C THR A 22 5.71 -15.00 8.79
N ASN A 23 6.90 -14.44 9.01
CA ASN A 23 8.10 -14.70 8.20
C ASN A 23 7.91 -14.34 6.72
N SER A 24 6.99 -13.47 6.42
CA SER A 24 6.80 -12.98 5.06
C SER A 24 7.98 -12.10 4.65
N ARG A 25 8.46 -12.31 3.44
CA ARG A 25 9.56 -11.50 2.89
C ARG A 25 9.06 -10.30 2.11
N SER A 26 7.81 -10.31 1.74
CA SER A 26 7.23 -9.22 0.98
C SER A 26 5.84 -8.89 1.48
N VAL A 27 5.51 -7.61 1.43
CA VAL A 27 4.18 -7.11 1.71
C VAL A 27 3.61 -6.59 0.41
N PHE A 28 2.40 -7.01 0.09
CA PHE A 28 1.70 -6.61 -1.13
C PHE A 28 0.46 -5.83 -0.75
N LEU A 29 0.14 -4.81 -1.53
CA LEU A 29 -1.10 -4.08 -1.35
C LEU A 29 -1.62 -3.53 -2.67
N GLU A 30 -2.89 -3.18 -2.68
CA GLU A 30 -3.58 -2.64 -3.84
C GLU A 30 -4.14 -1.28 -3.48
N VAL A 31 -4.00 -0.32 -4.38
CA VAL A 31 -4.42 1.06 -4.17
C VAL A 31 -5.16 1.52 -5.41
N ARG A 32 -6.27 2.27 -5.22
CA ARG A 32 -6.95 2.90 -6.35
C ARG A 32 -5.97 3.79 -7.11
N GLU A 33 -6.01 3.71 -8.42
CA GLU A 33 -5.13 4.51 -9.27
C GLU A 33 -5.26 6.01 -8.97
N SER A 34 -6.46 6.47 -8.70
CA SER A 34 -6.72 7.88 -8.42
C SER A 34 -6.33 8.32 -7.01
N ASN A 35 -6.03 7.38 -6.13
CA ASN A 35 -5.68 7.71 -4.74
C ASN A 35 -4.23 8.17 -4.65
N ALA A 36 -3.98 9.39 -5.11
CA ALA A 36 -2.64 9.97 -5.16
C ALA A 36 -1.99 10.05 -3.79
N ALA A 37 -2.77 10.36 -2.76
CA ALA A 37 -2.25 10.46 -1.39
C ALA A 37 -1.70 9.13 -0.89
N ALA A 38 -2.46 8.05 -1.09
CA ALA A 38 -2.03 6.71 -0.68
C ALA A 38 -0.81 6.26 -1.49
N ARG A 39 -0.83 6.51 -2.80
CA ARG A 39 0.28 6.14 -3.67
C ARG A 39 1.57 6.84 -3.26
N THR A 40 1.49 8.15 -3.00
CA THR A 40 2.62 8.92 -2.52
C THR A 40 3.15 8.38 -1.20
N LEU A 41 2.24 8.08 -0.27
CA LEU A 41 2.60 7.54 1.03
C LEU A 41 3.37 6.22 0.90
N TYR A 42 2.82 5.27 0.15
CA TYR A 42 3.44 3.96 0.03
C TYR A 42 4.77 4.01 -0.71
N GLU A 43 4.87 4.83 -1.74
CA GLU A 43 6.14 5.00 -2.45
C GLU A 43 7.20 5.63 -1.55
N ARG A 44 6.78 6.58 -0.73
CA ARG A 44 7.68 7.24 0.22
C ARG A 44 8.25 6.30 1.27
N VAL A 45 7.47 5.32 1.69
CA VAL A 45 7.90 4.35 2.70
C VAL A 45 8.51 3.08 2.09
N GLY A 46 8.79 3.09 0.81
CA GLY A 46 9.58 2.06 0.17
C GLY A 46 8.82 1.01 -0.62
N PHE A 47 7.50 1.18 -0.81
CA PHE A 47 6.76 0.30 -1.71
C PHE A 47 7.02 0.69 -3.15
N GLU A 48 7.11 -0.32 -4.01
CA GLU A 48 7.32 -0.12 -5.43
C GLU A 48 6.11 -0.63 -6.21
N PRO A 49 5.67 0.11 -7.24
CA PRO A 49 4.61 -0.38 -8.10
C PRO A 49 5.12 -1.56 -8.92
N THR A 50 4.38 -2.68 -8.86
CA THR A 50 4.77 -3.90 -9.56
C THR A 50 3.83 -4.27 -10.69
N GLY A 51 2.65 -3.66 -10.74
CA GLY A 51 1.69 -3.97 -11.76
C GLY A 51 0.38 -3.26 -11.52
N ARG A 52 -0.62 -3.72 -12.24
CA ARG A 52 -1.93 -3.07 -12.23
C ARG A 52 -2.99 -4.13 -12.44
N ARG A 53 -4.08 -4.03 -11.69
CA ARG A 53 -5.28 -4.85 -11.90
C ARG A 53 -6.33 -3.98 -12.56
N LYS A 54 -6.68 -4.32 -13.77
CA LYS A 54 -7.65 -3.55 -14.54
C LYS A 54 -9.05 -3.73 -13.97
N SER A 55 -9.76 -2.63 -13.81
CA SER A 55 -11.15 -2.62 -13.35
C SER A 55 -11.37 -3.37 -12.02
N TYR A 56 -10.42 -3.26 -11.12
CA TYR A 56 -10.46 -3.95 -9.83
C TYR A 56 -11.53 -3.39 -8.91
N TYR A 57 -11.67 -2.07 -8.89
CA TYR A 57 -12.71 -1.38 -8.11
C TYR A 57 -13.91 -1.13 -9.00
N THR A 58 -15.11 -1.25 -8.46
CA THR A 58 -16.34 -1.22 -9.26
C THR A 58 -17.24 -0.01 -9.05
N ASP A 59 -17.00 0.80 -8.03
CA ASP A 59 -17.89 1.94 -7.76
C ASP A 59 -17.09 3.11 -7.19
N PRO A 60 -16.53 3.97 -8.02
CA PRO A 60 -16.52 3.93 -9.49
C PRO A 60 -15.58 2.86 -10.03
N LEU A 61 -15.76 2.52 -11.30
CA LEU A 61 -14.87 1.58 -11.99
C LEU A 61 -13.48 2.18 -12.12
N GLU A 62 -12.49 1.47 -11.61
CA GLU A 62 -11.13 1.99 -11.56
C GLU A 62 -10.11 0.87 -11.42
N ASP A 63 -8.92 1.08 -11.99
CA ASP A 63 -7.83 0.14 -11.85
C ASP A 63 -7.19 0.22 -10.46
N ALA A 64 -6.64 -0.90 -10.03
CA ALA A 64 -5.78 -0.93 -8.85
C ALA A 64 -4.33 -0.90 -9.28
N VAL A 65 -3.52 -0.13 -8.55
CA VAL A 65 -2.07 -0.19 -8.68
C VAL A 65 -1.57 -1.15 -7.61
N LEU A 66 -0.76 -2.11 -8.02
CA LEU A 66 -0.22 -3.11 -7.11
C LEU A 66 1.15 -2.65 -6.64
N TYR A 67 1.37 -2.75 -5.34
CA TYR A 67 2.62 -2.35 -4.72
C TYR A 67 3.21 -3.51 -3.94
N ARG A 68 4.53 -3.52 -3.86
CA ARG A 68 5.26 -4.51 -3.10
C ARG A 68 6.40 -3.84 -2.33
N ARG A 69 6.64 -4.31 -1.13
CA ARG A 69 7.84 -3.97 -0.38
C ARG A 69 8.44 -5.24 0.21
N THR A 70 9.74 -5.40 0.05
CA THR A 70 10.47 -6.49 0.70
C THR A 70 10.77 -6.10 2.14
N VAL A 71 10.52 -7.01 3.08
CA VAL A 71 10.81 -6.83 4.51
C VAL A 71 11.79 -7.88 4.97
N GLY A 72 12.72 -7.47 5.75
CA GLY A 72 13.75 -8.35 6.31
C GLY A 72 15.03 -8.37 5.52
#